data_bf373d2b1f3cd69386a72757fa1ddc94
#
_entry.id   bf373d2b1f3cd69386a72757fa1ddc94
#
_cell.length_a   1.000
_cell.length_b   1.000
_cell.length_c   1.000
_cell.angle_alpha   90.00
_cell.angle_beta   90.00
_cell.angle_gamma   90.00
#
_symmetry.space_group_name_H-M   'P 1'
#
loop_
_entity.id
_entity.type
_entity.pdbx_description
1 polymer ?
#
loop_
_entity_poly.entity_id
_entity_poly.type
_entity_poly.pdbx_seq_one_letter_code
_entity_poly.pdbx_strand_id
1 'polypeptide(L)'
;MKLVRFLALALLALTVPATAQIQRHPATPEDARPNDPKVPDSYSIVGKFDRVVVLRMKFKTDLLTEMEKQVKAQHIKNAVILSGIGSVRGYRFHNVTGRDYPVPDMFVSAPNTPADFIGMNGYIVNGNIHAHIILALGDDKGTTVSGHLEKGTQILTFGIVTLGVLNTDLGRVDDLTYR
;
A
#
# COMPACT_ATOMS: atom_id res chain seq x y z
N MET A 1 14.53 -66.62 -2.87
CA MET A 1 14.14 -65.34 -3.51
C MET A 1 13.18 -64.58 -2.59
N LYS A 2 13.64 -63.57 -1.90
CA LYS A 2 12.79 -62.73 -0.99
C LYS A 2 12.36 -61.48 -1.74
N LEU A 3 11.08 -61.35 -1.98
CA LEU A 3 10.46 -60.19 -2.68
C LEU A 3 10.33 -59.03 -1.65
N VAL A 4 11.14 -57.98 -1.82
CA VAL A 4 11.03 -56.75 -1.02
C VAL A 4 9.97 -55.86 -1.67
N ARG A 5 8.83 -55.71 -1.01
CA ARG A 5 7.77 -54.76 -1.45
C ARG A 5 8.15 -53.37 -0.92
N PHE A 6 8.48 -52.46 -1.83
CA PHE A 6 8.60 -51.04 -1.55
C PHE A 6 7.20 -50.45 -1.42
N LEU A 7 6.85 -50.02 -0.24
CA LEU A 7 5.64 -49.21 0.00
C LEU A 7 5.98 -47.74 -0.29
N ALA A 8 5.52 -47.24 -1.42
CA ALA A 8 5.64 -45.82 -1.73
C ALA A 8 4.58 -45.04 -0.97
N LEU A 9 5.00 -44.32 0.07
CA LEU A 9 4.14 -43.38 0.80
C LEU A 9 3.97 -42.11 -0.05
N ALA A 10 2.83 -41.98 -0.70
CA ALA A 10 2.47 -40.73 -1.39
C ALA A 10 2.08 -39.70 -0.31
N LEU A 11 2.97 -38.73 -0.08
CA LEU A 11 2.66 -37.55 0.74
C LEU A 11 1.69 -36.67 -0.08
N LEU A 12 0.40 -36.72 0.24
CA LEU A 12 -0.59 -35.76 -0.26
C LEU A 12 -0.31 -34.42 0.44
N ALA A 13 0.38 -33.51 -0.26
CA ALA A 13 0.51 -32.13 0.19
C ALA A 13 -0.87 -31.47 0.10
N LEU A 14 -1.58 -31.37 1.22
CA LEU A 14 -2.77 -30.53 1.35
C LEU A 14 -2.36 -29.08 1.14
N THR A 15 -2.58 -28.55 -0.07
CA THR A 15 -2.47 -27.13 -0.33
C THR A 15 -3.66 -26.43 0.35
N VAL A 16 -3.43 -25.91 1.54
CA VAL A 16 -4.40 -25.01 2.19
C VAL A 16 -4.41 -23.73 1.38
N PRO A 17 -5.57 -23.29 0.84
CA PRO A 17 -5.63 -22.00 0.16
C PRO A 17 -5.19 -20.90 1.13
N ALA A 18 -4.23 -20.08 0.69
CA ALA A 18 -3.73 -18.96 1.47
C ALA A 18 -4.82 -17.88 1.51
N THR A 19 -5.66 -17.93 2.53
CA THR A 19 -6.67 -16.90 2.77
C THR A 19 -6.00 -15.63 3.33
N ALA A 20 -6.48 -14.46 2.90
CA ALA A 20 -6.05 -13.19 3.46
C ALA A 20 -6.35 -13.16 4.97
N GLN A 21 -5.37 -12.73 5.76
CA GLN A 21 -5.55 -12.48 7.19
C GLN A 21 -6.13 -11.09 7.39
N ILE A 22 -7.19 -11.00 8.19
CA ILE A 22 -7.84 -9.73 8.54
C ILE A 22 -7.59 -9.46 10.02
N GLN A 23 -7.01 -8.30 10.32
CA GLN A 23 -6.81 -7.80 11.67
C GLN A 23 -7.55 -6.47 11.84
N ARG A 24 -8.42 -6.38 12.85
CA ARG A 24 -9.18 -5.16 13.16
C ARG A 24 -8.51 -4.43 14.31
N HIS A 25 -8.29 -3.12 14.13
CA HIS A 25 -7.80 -2.23 15.16
C HIS A 25 -8.94 -1.29 15.56
N PRO A 26 -9.49 -1.42 16.78
CA PRO A 26 -10.48 -0.48 17.27
C PRO A 26 -9.82 0.90 17.47
N ALA A 27 -10.57 1.94 17.20
CA ALA A 27 -10.14 3.29 17.53
C ALA A 27 -10.05 3.49 19.05
N THR A 28 -9.06 4.26 19.47
CA THR A 28 -8.84 4.63 20.88
C THR A 28 -9.07 6.14 21.09
N PRO A 29 -9.27 6.60 22.32
CA PRO A 29 -9.37 8.04 22.60
C PRO A 29 -8.14 8.85 22.14
N GLU A 30 -6.97 8.23 22.14
CA GLU A 30 -5.71 8.84 21.72
C GLU A 30 -5.68 9.15 20.22
N ASP A 31 -6.48 8.42 19.42
CA ASP A 31 -6.62 8.66 17.99
C ASP A 31 -7.50 9.88 17.67
N ALA A 32 -8.19 10.44 18.66
CA ALA A 32 -9.08 11.57 18.46
C ALA A 32 -8.32 12.81 17.97
N ARG A 33 -8.89 13.45 16.96
CA ARG A 33 -8.43 14.74 16.45
C ARG A 33 -9.53 15.76 16.64
N PRO A 34 -9.27 16.91 17.27
CA PRO A 34 -10.30 17.92 17.48
C PRO A 34 -10.74 18.50 16.12
N ASN A 35 -12.04 18.70 15.98
CA ASN A 35 -12.57 19.51 14.91
C ASN A 35 -12.42 20.98 15.30
N ASP A 36 -11.59 21.75 14.57
CA ASP A 36 -11.36 23.15 14.87
C ASP A 36 -12.15 24.03 13.89
N PRO A 37 -13.12 24.84 14.34
CA PRO A 37 -13.90 25.71 13.47
C PRO A 37 -13.08 26.80 12.77
N LYS A 38 -11.81 27.00 13.15
CA LYS A 38 -10.88 27.91 12.47
C LYS A 38 -10.21 27.26 11.26
N VAL A 39 -10.24 25.94 11.18
CA VAL A 39 -9.78 25.22 9.98
C VAL A 39 -10.89 25.31 8.93
N PRO A 40 -10.63 25.84 7.74
CA PRO A 40 -11.66 25.98 6.71
C PRO A 40 -12.09 24.57 6.21
N ASP A 41 -13.36 24.43 5.82
CA ASP A 41 -13.92 23.18 5.28
C ASP A 41 -13.14 22.66 4.06
N SER A 42 -12.51 23.56 3.30
CA SER A 42 -11.62 23.24 2.19
C SER A 42 -10.64 24.37 1.93
N TYR A 43 -9.48 24.00 1.39
CA TYR A 43 -8.51 24.97 0.88
C TYR A 43 -7.73 24.36 -0.27
N SER A 44 -7.02 25.19 -1.02
CA SER A 44 -6.19 24.75 -2.14
C SER A 44 -4.77 25.25 -1.99
N ILE A 45 -3.83 24.47 -2.51
CA ILE A 45 -2.42 24.84 -2.64
C ILE A 45 -2.06 24.77 -4.12
N VAL A 46 -1.62 25.90 -4.67
CA VAL A 46 -1.17 25.95 -6.07
C VAL A 46 0.29 25.56 -6.12
N GLY A 47 0.63 24.61 -6.98
CA GLY A 47 1.99 24.13 -7.16
C GLY A 47 2.35 23.93 -8.63
N LYS A 48 3.65 23.74 -8.87
CA LYS A 48 4.21 23.34 -10.18
C LYS A 48 5.08 22.12 -9.98
N PHE A 49 5.10 21.25 -10.99
CA PHE A 49 6.09 20.19 -11.03
C PHE A 49 7.48 20.76 -11.27
N ASP A 50 8.41 20.37 -10.42
CA ASP A 50 9.84 20.62 -10.59
C ASP A 50 10.43 19.60 -11.59
N ARG A 51 10.10 18.33 -11.36
CA ARG A 51 10.52 17.21 -12.20
C ARG A 51 9.57 16.02 -12.06
N VAL A 52 9.73 15.08 -12.98
CA VAL A 52 9.09 13.75 -12.90
C VAL A 52 10.17 12.73 -12.54
N VAL A 53 9.87 11.84 -11.61
CA VAL A 53 10.75 10.75 -11.19
C VAL A 53 10.02 9.43 -11.40
N VAL A 54 10.62 8.53 -12.18
CA VAL A 54 10.11 7.18 -12.39
C VAL A 54 10.90 6.21 -11.52
N LEU A 55 10.22 5.58 -10.58
CA LEU A 55 10.78 4.57 -9.70
C LEU A 55 10.51 3.19 -10.29
N ARG A 56 11.51 2.32 -10.26
CA ARG A 56 11.36 0.92 -10.63
C ARG A 56 11.85 0.01 -9.51
N MET A 57 10.96 -0.80 -9.00
CA MET A 57 11.24 -1.81 -7.98
C MET A 57 11.35 -3.20 -8.64
N LYS A 58 12.23 -4.03 -8.12
CA LYS A 58 12.52 -5.37 -8.65
C LYS A 58 11.85 -6.47 -7.83
N PHE A 59 11.87 -7.67 -8.36
CA PHE A 59 11.39 -8.90 -7.75
C PHE A 59 11.80 -9.06 -6.27
N LYS A 60 10.85 -9.45 -5.42
CA LYS A 60 10.97 -9.69 -3.97
C LYS A 60 11.28 -8.45 -3.12
N THR A 61 11.35 -7.26 -3.67
CA THR A 61 11.47 -6.07 -2.84
C THR A 61 10.11 -5.63 -2.32
N ASP A 62 10.09 -5.00 -1.16
CA ASP A 62 8.88 -4.40 -0.60
C ASP A 62 8.61 -3.05 -1.27
N LEU A 63 7.40 -2.88 -1.78
CA LEU A 63 7.02 -1.71 -2.58
C LEU A 63 7.18 -0.41 -1.80
N LEU A 64 6.58 -0.32 -0.61
CA LEU A 64 6.62 0.91 0.19
C LEU A 64 8.03 1.22 0.68
N THR A 65 8.74 0.21 1.17
CA THR A 65 10.12 0.38 1.65
C THR A 65 11.06 0.90 0.55
N GLU A 66 10.95 0.37 -0.68
CA GLU A 66 11.78 0.84 -1.78
C GLU A 66 11.38 2.24 -2.26
N MET A 67 10.09 2.59 -2.23
CA MET A 67 9.63 3.95 -2.47
C MET A 67 10.22 4.92 -1.43
N GLU A 68 10.16 4.60 -0.13
CA GLU A 68 10.75 5.41 0.94
C GLU A 68 12.26 5.65 0.73
N LYS A 69 13.01 4.59 0.34
CA LYS A 69 14.44 4.72 0.02
C LYS A 69 14.71 5.68 -1.12
N GLN A 70 13.92 5.60 -2.20
CA GLN A 70 14.08 6.46 -3.36
C GLN A 70 13.66 7.90 -3.07
N VAL A 71 12.58 8.11 -2.34
CA VAL A 71 12.15 9.44 -1.86
C VAL A 71 13.28 10.11 -1.10
N LYS A 72 13.92 9.38 -0.17
CA LYS A 72 15.08 9.87 0.59
C LYS A 72 16.30 10.13 -0.30
N ALA A 73 16.66 9.18 -1.17
CA ALA A 73 17.84 9.28 -2.04
C ALA A 73 17.73 10.43 -3.06
N GLN A 74 16.52 10.70 -3.54
CA GLN A 74 16.22 11.78 -4.50
C GLN A 74 15.90 13.11 -3.81
N HIS A 75 15.99 13.19 -2.48
CA HIS A 75 15.66 14.38 -1.68
C HIS A 75 14.26 14.94 -1.98
N ILE A 76 13.29 14.05 -2.20
CA ILE A 76 11.90 14.44 -2.48
C ILE A 76 11.22 14.81 -1.16
N LYS A 77 10.86 16.08 -1.01
CA LYS A 77 10.05 16.56 0.10
C LYS A 77 8.56 16.42 -0.20
N ASN A 78 8.13 16.97 -1.33
CA ASN A 78 6.72 17.00 -1.70
C ASN A 78 6.53 16.47 -3.13
N ALA A 79 5.57 15.58 -3.31
CA ALA A 79 5.22 15.03 -4.61
C ALA A 79 3.78 14.52 -4.63
N VAL A 80 3.24 14.33 -5.81
CA VAL A 80 2.03 13.54 -6.05
C VAL A 80 2.40 12.25 -6.78
N ILE A 81 1.69 11.16 -6.48
CA ILE A 81 1.79 9.92 -7.23
C ILE A 81 0.92 10.05 -8.46
N LEU A 82 1.54 10.06 -9.65
CA LEU A 82 0.86 10.22 -10.92
C LEU A 82 0.32 8.89 -11.45
N SER A 83 1.06 7.81 -11.22
CA SER A 83 0.67 6.45 -11.59
C SER A 83 1.47 5.40 -10.82
N GLY A 84 0.93 4.19 -10.76
CA GLY A 84 1.64 3.02 -10.29
C GLY A 84 1.08 1.78 -10.95
N ILE A 85 1.96 0.93 -11.51
CA ILE A 85 1.60 -0.32 -12.16
C ILE A 85 2.64 -1.40 -11.89
N GLY A 86 2.24 -2.67 -11.99
CA GLY A 86 3.14 -3.81 -11.84
C GLY A 86 2.44 -5.06 -11.37
N SER A 87 3.17 -5.93 -10.70
CA SER A 87 2.59 -7.09 -10.06
C SER A 87 3.24 -7.37 -8.70
N VAL A 88 2.45 -7.89 -7.79
CA VAL A 88 2.85 -8.25 -6.43
C VAL A 88 2.66 -9.75 -6.19
N ARG A 89 3.53 -10.34 -5.39
CA ARG A 89 3.46 -11.75 -4.97
C ARG A 89 2.72 -11.96 -3.66
N GLY A 90 2.46 -10.89 -2.97
CA GLY A 90 1.74 -10.78 -1.73
C GLY A 90 1.53 -9.31 -1.42
N TYR A 91 0.49 -9.00 -0.64
CA TYR A 91 0.11 -7.62 -0.36
C TYR A 91 -0.35 -7.42 1.08
N ARG A 92 -0.24 -6.17 1.51
CA ARG A 92 -0.80 -5.68 2.76
C ARG A 92 -1.30 -4.25 2.58
N PHE A 93 -2.49 -3.99 3.08
CA PHE A 93 -3.09 -2.66 3.13
C PHE A 93 -4.04 -2.55 4.32
N HIS A 94 -4.47 -1.33 4.65
CA HIS A 94 -5.56 -1.13 5.60
C HIS A 94 -6.67 -0.26 5.01
N ASN A 95 -7.85 -0.36 5.63
CA ASN A 95 -9.01 0.46 5.32
C ASN A 95 -9.71 0.88 6.61
N VAL A 96 -10.30 2.07 6.59
CA VAL A 96 -11.18 2.53 7.67
C VAL A 96 -12.46 1.69 7.70
N THR A 97 -13.00 1.43 8.91
CA THR A 97 -14.21 0.59 9.09
C THR A 97 -15.33 1.29 9.85
N GLY A 98 -15.11 2.54 10.27
CA GLY A 98 -16.11 3.37 10.92
C GLY A 98 -16.45 4.60 10.09
N ARG A 99 -17.53 5.27 10.44
CA ARG A 99 -17.95 6.53 9.82
C ARG A 99 -17.75 7.75 10.76
N ASP A 100 -17.50 7.47 12.02
CA ASP A 100 -17.32 8.49 13.04
C ASP A 100 -15.86 8.50 13.51
N TYR A 101 -15.35 9.68 13.82
CA TYR A 101 -13.99 9.85 14.28
C TYR A 101 -13.90 9.77 15.80
N PRO A 102 -12.88 9.13 16.39
CA PRO A 102 -11.75 8.44 15.73
C PRO A 102 -12.17 7.16 15.03
N VAL A 103 -11.49 6.87 13.92
CA VAL A 103 -11.89 5.80 12.98
C VAL A 103 -11.14 4.51 13.28
N PRO A 104 -11.84 3.36 13.48
CA PRO A 104 -11.18 2.07 13.56
C PRO A 104 -10.70 1.59 12.19
N ASP A 105 -9.59 0.86 12.18
CA ASP A 105 -8.95 0.33 10.97
C ASP A 105 -9.09 -1.19 10.83
N MET A 106 -9.07 -1.65 9.61
CA MET A 106 -8.99 -3.05 9.25
C MET A 106 -7.78 -3.30 8.35
N PHE A 107 -6.81 -4.05 8.85
CA PHE A 107 -5.64 -4.50 8.09
C PHE A 107 -5.95 -5.81 7.36
N VAL A 108 -5.60 -5.85 6.10
CA VAL A 108 -5.67 -7.03 5.24
C VAL A 108 -4.26 -7.44 4.86
N SER A 109 -3.89 -8.68 5.15
CA SER A 109 -2.58 -9.24 4.81
C SER A 109 -2.74 -10.53 4.03
N ALA A 110 -2.22 -10.58 2.82
CA ALA A 110 -2.24 -11.75 1.94
C ALA A 110 -0.84 -12.00 1.35
N PRO A 111 0.13 -12.48 2.16
CA PRO A 111 1.54 -12.55 1.78
C PRO A 111 1.84 -13.57 0.67
N ASN A 112 0.92 -14.48 0.38
CA ASN A 112 1.06 -15.54 -0.61
C ASN A 112 0.05 -15.44 -1.77
N THR A 113 -0.67 -14.31 -1.87
CA THR A 113 -1.66 -14.09 -2.93
C THR A 113 -1.09 -13.12 -3.96
N PRO A 114 -0.80 -13.59 -5.18
CA PRO A 114 -0.33 -12.71 -6.25
C PRO A 114 -1.47 -11.84 -6.77
N ALA A 115 -1.10 -10.66 -7.27
CA ALA A 115 -2.04 -9.75 -7.91
C ALA A 115 -1.30 -8.82 -8.87
N ASP A 116 -2.01 -8.32 -9.89
CA ASP A 116 -1.54 -7.17 -10.63
C ASP A 116 -1.90 -5.90 -9.88
N PHE A 117 -0.92 -5.04 -9.64
CA PHE A 117 -1.24 -3.73 -9.16
C PHE A 117 -1.47 -2.79 -10.35
N ILE A 118 -2.74 -2.38 -10.49
CA ILE A 118 -3.28 -1.69 -11.67
C ILE A 118 -3.47 -0.20 -11.45
N GLY A 119 -3.22 0.26 -10.21
CA GLY A 119 -3.31 1.67 -9.88
C GLY A 119 -2.69 1.98 -8.54
N MET A 120 -2.13 3.16 -8.45
CA MET A 120 -1.66 3.78 -7.22
C MET A 120 -1.87 5.28 -7.32
N ASN A 121 -2.36 5.86 -6.23
CA ASN A 121 -2.45 7.31 -6.07
C ASN A 121 -2.10 7.72 -4.64
N GLY A 122 -1.90 9.00 -4.44
CA GLY A 122 -1.48 9.54 -3.15
C GLY A 122 -0.50 10.68 -3.33
N TYR A 123 0.19 11.00 -2.24
CA TYR A 123 1.12 12.11 -2.18
C TYR A 123 2.29 11.83 -1.24
N ILE A 124 3.30 12.68 -1.33
CA ILE A 124 4.44 12.72 -0.43
C ILE A 124 4.46 14.10 0.19
N VAL A 125 4.45 14.16 1.52
CA VAL A 125 4.50 15.40 2.29
C VAL A 125 5.66 15.32 3.28
N ASN A 126 6.59 16.27 3.18
CA ASN A 126 7.80 16.29 4.02
C ASN A 126 8.58 14.96 4.01
N GLY A 127 8.58 14.26 2.85
CA GLY A 127 9.24 12.98 2.68
C GLY A 127 8.44 11.76 3.16
N ASN A 128 7.27 11.95 3.77
CA ASN A 128 6.38 10.88 4.19
C ASN A 128 5.41 10.51 3.07
N ILE A 129 5.29 9.23 2.80
CA ILE A 129 4.44 8.69 1.73
C ILE A 129 3.07 8.35 2.30
N HIS A 130 2.02 8.88 1.67
CA HIS A 130 0.64 8.49 1.86
C HIS A 130 0.12 7.95 0.53
N ALA A 131 -0.07 6.66 0.43
CA ALA A 131 -0.40 6.01 -0.84
C ALA A 131 -1.51 4.98 -0.69
N HIS A 132 -2.39 4.93 -1.67
CA HIS A 132 -3.38 3.88 -1.84
C HIS A 132 -3.06 3.04 -3.07
N ILE A 133 -3.30 1.73 -2.99
CA ILE A 133 -3.04 0.77 -4.05
C ILE A 133 -4.34 0.08 -4.46
N ILE A 134 -4.46 -0.21 -5.76
CA ILE A 134 -5.56 -0.98 -6.35
C ILE A 134 -4.96 -2.24 -6.97
N LEU A 135 -5.47 -3.39 -6.55
CA LEU A 135 -4.97 -4.71 -6.91
C LEU A 135 -6.06 -5.52 -7.61
N ALA A 136 -5.73 -6.07 -8.78
CA ALA A 136 -6.56 -7.05 -9.48
C ALA A 136 -6.03 -8.46 -9.16
N LEU A 137 -6.85 -9.27 -8.50
CA LEU A 137 -6.48 -10.63 -8.14
C LEU A 137 -6.57 -11.55 -9.37
N GLY A 138 -5.63 -12.50 -9.47
CA GLY A 138 -5.66 -13.54 -10.51
C GLY A 138 -6.65 -14.66 -10.19
N ASP A 139 -7.88 -14.31 -9.83
CA ASP A 139 -8.95 -15.25 -9.58
C ASP A 139 -9.96 -15.28 -10.75
N ASP A 140 -10.79 -16.34 -10.79
CA ASP A 140 -11.80 -16.52 -11.85
C ASP A 140 -12.92 -15.48 -11.83
N LYS A 141 -12.95 -14.62 -10.80
CA LYS A 141 -13.99 -13.61 -10.59
C LYS A 141 -13.56 -12.21 -11.01
N GLY A 142 -12.27 -12.00 -11.28
CA GLY A 142 -11.73 -10.66 -11.53
C GLY A 142 -11.83 -9.74 -10.30
N THR A 143 -11.65 -10.31 -9.11
CA THR A 143 -11.77 -9.56 -7.85
C THR A 143 -10.76 -8.43 -7.79
N THR A 144 -11.22 -7.26 -7.42
CA THR A 144 -10.37 -6.09 -7.15
C THR A 144 -10.42 -5.76 -5.66
N VAL A 145 -9.24 -5.54 -5.06
CA VAL A 145 -9.09 -5.09 -3.67
C VAL A 145 -8.22 -3.84 -3.63
N SER A 146 -8.45 -2.99 -2.63
CA SER A 146 -7.71 -1.74 -2.53
C SER A 146 -7.64 -1.25 -1.09
N GLY A 147 -6.70 -0.36 -0.80
CA GLY A 147 -6.57 0.29 0.49
C GLY A 147 -5.29 1.10 0.62
N HIS A 148 -5.06 1.62 1.81
CA HIS A 148 -3.84 2.32 2.18
C HIS A 148 -2.66 1.34 2.18
N LEU A 149 -1.65 1.63 1.38
CA LEU A 149 -0.50 0.77 1.18
C LEU A 149 0.29 0.58 2.48
N GLU A 150 0.57 -0.68 2.80
CA GLU A 150 1.36 -1.07 3.96
C GLU A 150 2.64 -1.81 3.56
N LYS A 151 3.64 -1.77 4.45
CA LYS A 151 4.82 -2.64 4.34
C LYS A 151 4.39 -4.10 4.44
N GLY A 152 4.97 -4.94 3.59
CA GLY A 152 4.54 -6.33 3.39
C GLY A 152 3.98 -6.58 1.98
N THR A 153 3.89 -5.52 1.15
CA THR A 153 3.50 -5.62 -0.27
C THR A 153 4.74 -5.86 -1.12
N GLN A 154 4.95 -7.11 -1.53
CA GLN A 154 6.17 -7.55 -2.22
C GLN A 154 5.99 -7.64 -3.73
N ILE A 155 6.93 -7.09 -4.49
CA ILE A 155 6.95 -7.12 -5.95
C ILE A 155 7.13 -8.54 -6.50
N LEU A 156 6.33 -8.90 -7.51
CA LEU A 156 6.44 -10.18 -8.24
C LEU A 156 7.35 -10.03 -9.48
N THR A 157 6.95 -9.29 -10.48
CA THR A 157 7.76 -9.09 -11.70
C THR A 157 8.53 -7.78 -11.61
N PHE A 158 7.83 -6.69 -11.59
CA PHE A 158 8.33 -5.33 -11.39
C PHE A 158 7.22 -4.45 -10.80
N GLY A 159 7.62 -3.36 -10.19
CA GLY A 159 6.73 -2.23 -9.84
C GLY A 159 7.30 -0.96 -10.46
N ILE A 160 6.46 -0.16 -11.09
CA ILE A 160 6.81 1.16 -11.61
C ILE A 160 5.87 2.17 -10.97
N VAL A 161 6.44 3.20 -10.35
CA VAL A 161 5.70 4.32 -9.76
C VAL A 161 6.26 5.62 -10.32
N THR A 162 5.37 6.45 -10.84
CA THR A 162 5.73 7.76 -11.38
C THR A 162 5.31 8.85 -10.40
N LEU A 163 6.28 9.68 -10.02
CA LEU A 163 6.10 10.80 -9.10
C LEU A 163 6.22 12.12 -9.84
N GLY A 164 5.27 13.01 -9.62
CA GLY A 164 5.39 14.43 -9.95
C GLY A 164 5.92 15.19 -8.74
N VAL A 165 7.21 15.51 -8.73
CA VAL A 165 7.86 16.25 -7.64
C VAL A 165 7.44 17.71 -7.67
N LEU A 166 7.04 18.23 -6.52
CA LEU A 166 6.59 19.62 -6.36
C LEU A 166 7.64 20.44 -5.61
N ASN A 167 7.81 21.67 -6.01
CA ASN A 167 8.60 22.66 -5.29
C ASN A 167 7.76 23.48 -4.29
N THR A 168 6.56 23.02 -4.01
CA THR A 168 5.56 23.69 -3.18
C THR A 168 5.48 22.99 -1.83
N ASP A 169 5.35 23.75 -0.76
CA ASP A 169 5.12 23.20 0.58
C ASP A 169 3.69 22.65 0.67
N LEU A 170 3.59 21.37 0.98
CA LEU A 170 2.34 20.65 1.20
C LEU A 170 2.09 20.33 2.69
N GLY A 171 2.89 20.88 3.60
CA GLY A 171 2.87 20.48 5.02
C GLY A 171 1.49 20.57 5.70
N ARG A 172 0.57 21.40 5.17
CA ARG A 172 -0.80 21.51 5.67
C ARG A 172 -1.78 20.50 5.09
N VAL A 173 -1.40 19.78 4.00
CA VAL A 173 -2.31 18.84 3.33
C VAL A 173 -2.58 17.61 4.20
N ASP A 174 -1.60 17.20 4.97
CA ASP A 174 -1.68 16.01 5.84
C ASP A 174 -1.40 16.41 7.30
N ASP A 175 -2.09 17.45 7.76
CA ASP A 175 -2.02 17.88 9.15
C ASP A 175 -2.84 16.92 10.02
N LEU A 176 -2.15 16.09 10.80
CA LEU A 176 -2.77 15.14 11.72
C LEU A 176 -3.18 15.75 13.06
N THR A 177 -2.97 17.04 13.26
CA THR A 177 -3.34 17.73 14.51
C THR A 177 -4.84 18.03 14.55
N TYR A 178 -5.39 18.45 13.40
CA TYR A 178 -6.81 18.84 13.27
C TYR A 178 -7.46 18.13 12.08
N ARG A 179 -8.76 18.13 12.08
CA ARG A 179 -9.60 17.67 10.98
C ARG A 179 -10.77 18.63 10.75
#